data_c9f3562cf310f5ee50ccc9b7d31df224
#
_entry.id   c9f3562cf310f5ee50ccc9b7d31df224
#
_cell.length_a   1.000
_cell.length_b   1.000
_cell.length_c   1.000
_cell.angle_alpha   90.00
_cell.angle_beta   90.00
_cell.angle_gamma   90.00
#
_symmetry.space_group_name_H-M   'P 1'
#
loop_
_entity.id
_entity.type
_entity.pdbx_description
1 polymer ?
#
loop_
_entity_poly.entity_id
_entity_poly.type
_entity_poly.pdbx_seq_one_letter_code
_entity_poly.pdbx_strand_id
1 'polypeptide(L)'
;MDMEEIAGMFAENSDEPYAEEIAREIAKRNRKRQYIETTTELKEVIEQVLSFIPEKERKEAVKKSCQRCFQALRIDVNQEFEVLESFLSKLPGILAPGGRAAILTFHSGEDRLVKYYFKDGKKEGIYSDVASDVIRPSAEECQRNPRARSTKMRWAIRDGENPHRM
;
A
#
# COMPACT_ATOMS: atom_id res chain seq x y z
N MET A 1 13.80 7.41 14.08
CA MET A 1 13.72 6.03 13.52
C MET A 1 15.13 5.46 13.46
N ASP A 2 15.30 4.27 13.99
CA ASP A 2 16.54 3.50 13.82
C ASP A 2 16.59 2.77 12.47
N MET A 3 17.63 1.98 12.23
CA MET A 3 17.80 1.28 10.94
C MET A 3 16.70 0.22 10.70
N GLU A 4 16.31 -0.50 11.74
CA GLU A 4 15.33 -1.58 11.65
C GLU A 4 13.92 -1.02 11.38
N GLU A 5 13.57 0.07 12.05
CA GLU A 5 12.31 0.81 11.81
C GLU A 5 12.22 1.33 10.37
N ILE A 6 13.31 1.92 9.83
CA ILE A 6 13.34 2.43 8.45
C ILE A 6 13.22 1.28 7.45
N ALA A 7 13.93 0.18 7.67
CA ALA A 7 13.87 -0.99 6.80
C ALA A 7 12.48 -1.63 6.81
N GLY A 8 11.88 -1.80 8.01
CA GLY A 8 10.53 -2.29 8.18
C GLY A 8 9.51 -1.43 7.43
N MET A 9 9.56 -0.11 7.61
CA MET A 9 8.68 0.82 6.90
C MET A 9 8.77 0.66 5.37
N PHE A 10 9.98 0.58 4.80
CA PHE A 10 10.15 0.41 3.35
C PHE A 10 9.68 -0.97 2.86
N ALA A 11 9.94 -2.02 3.62
CA ALA A 11 9.52 -3.36 3.27
C ALA A 11 8.00 -3.55 3.37
N GLU A 12 7.39 -3.13 4.48
CA GLU A 12 5.97 -3.36 4.77
C GLU A 12 5.05 -2.45 3.95
N ASN A 13 5.40 -1.16 3.83
CA ASN A 13 4.55 -0.18 3.15
C ASN A 13 4.65 -0.24 1.62
N SER A 14 5.76 -0.73 1.05
CA SER A 14 5.97 -0.65 -0.40
C SER A 14 6.62 -1.86 -1.06
N ASP A 15 6.86 -2.93 -0.33
CA ASP A 15 7.56 -4.11 -0.83
C ASP A 15 8.93 -3.74 -1.50
N GLU A 16 9.69 -2.80 -0.89
CA GLU A 16 10.98 -2.36 -1.43
C GLU A 16 12.05 -3.46 -1.27
N PRO A 17 12.59 -4.02 -2.37
CA PRO A 17 13.53 -5.15 -2.28
C PRO A 17 14.89 -4.79 -1.68
N TYR A 18 15.27 -3.51 -1.67
CA TYR A 18 16.54 -2.99 -1.13
C TYR A 18 16.32 -2.20 0.17
N ALA A 19 15.24 -2.52 0.90
CA ALA A 19 14.85 -1.81 2.12
C ALA A 19 15.98 -1.75 3.15
N GLU A 20 16.67 -2.87 3.39
CA GLU A 20 17.76 -2.95 4.37
C GLU A 20 18.98 -2.13 3.96
N GLU A 21 19.40 -2.21 2.68
CA GLU A 21 20.55 -1.50 2.18
C GLU A 21 20.33 0.02 2.20
N ILE A 22 19.14 0.46 1.80
CA ILE A 22 18.74 1.87 1.83
C ILE A 22 18.67 2.37 3.27
N ALA A 23 18.01 1.63 4.16
CA ALA A 23 17.92 1.97 5.59
C ALA A 23 19.30 2.06 6.26
N ARG A 24 20.21 1.14 5.93
CA ARG A 24 21.58 1.14 6.45
C ARG A 24 22.36 2.40 6.05
N GLU A 25 22.25 2.84 4.80
CA GLU A 25 22.91 4.06 4.34
C GLU A 25 22.27 5.31 4.96
N ILE A 26 20.95 5.35 5.09
CA ILE A 26 20.25 6.43 5.80
C ILE A 26 20.72 6.51 7.27
N ALA A 27 20.72 5.39 7.99
CA ALA A 27 21.15 5.33 9.38
C ALA A 27 22.63 5.71 9.56
N LYS A 28 23.49 5.36 8.61
CA LYS A 28 24.89 5.76 8.57
C LYS A 28 25.06 7.28 8.39
N ARG A 29 24.26 7.91 7.53
CA ARG A 29 24.23 9.36 7.34
C ARG A 29 23.73 10.07 8.61
N ASN A 30 22.63 9.58 9.19
CA ASN A 30 22.05 10.11 10.44
C ASN A 30 23.06 10.13 11.60
N ARG A 31 23.87 9.06 11.75
CA ARG A 31 24.94 9.00 12.75
C ARG A 31 26.01 10.08 12.54
N LYS A 32 26.22 10.50 11.30
CA LYS A 32 27.12 11.61 10.95
C LYS A 32 26.46 12.99 10.98
N ARG A 33 25.20 13.07 11.42
CA ARG A 33 24.34 14.27 11.38
C ARG A 33 24.14 14.83 9.97
N GLN A 34 24.21 13.97 8.95
CA GLN A 34 23.92 14.28 7.56
C GLN A 34 22.48 13.84 7.27
N TYR A 35 21.52 14.61 7.77
CA TYR A 35 20.10 14.29 7.61
C TYR A 35 19.66 14.48 6.17
N ILE A 36 18.70 13.65 5.76
CA ILE A 36 18.07 13.76 4.44
C ILE A 36 16.86 14.68 4.61
N GLU A 37 16.91 15.84 4.00
CA GLU A 37 15.87 16.86 4.12
C GLU A 37 15.07 17.04 2.83
N THR A 38 15.57 16.53 1.71
CA THR A 38 14.95 16.71 0.40
C THR A 38 14.75 15.38 -0.34
N THR A 39 13.78 15.39 -1.26
CA THR A 39 13.54 14.25 -2.17
C THR A 39 14.74 13.95 -3.06
N THR A 40 15.52 14.98 -3.41
CA THR A 40 16.75 14.83 -4.21
C THR A 40 17.82 14.07 -3.43
N GLU A 41 18.03 14.42 -2.17
CA GLU A 41 19.00 13.73 -1.30
C GLU A 41 18.63 12.27 -1.07
N LEU A 42 17.34 11.96 -0.88
CA LEU A 42 16.89 10.56 -0.78
C LEU A 42 17.16 9.80 -2.09
N LYS A 43 16.89 10.44 -3.23
CA LYS A 43 17.21 9.84 -4.53
C LYS A 43 18.71 9.54 -4.67
N GLU A 44 19.58 10.47 -4.28
CA GLU A 44 21.04 10.29 -4.29
C GLU A 44 21.47 9.10 -3.41
N VAL A 45 20.87 8.94 -2.24
CA VAL A 45 21.09 7.76 -1.39
C VAL A 45 20.73 6.48 -2.14
N ILE A 46 19.57 6.43 -2.77
CA ILE A 46 19.11 5.26 -3.53
C ILE A 46 20.05 5.00 -4.72
N GLU A 47 20.46 6.03 -5.45
CA GLU A 47 21.42 5.89 -6.56
C GLU A 47 22.77 5.32 -6.08
N GLN A 48 23.27 5.79 -4.95
CA GLN A 48 24.50 5.29 -4.35
C GLN A 48 24.37 3.83 -3.93
N VAL A 49 23.28 3.47 -3.23
CA VAL A 49 23.03 2.10 -2.77
C VAL A 49 22.92 1.15 -3.96
N LEU A 50 22.22 1.54 -5.02
CA LEU A 50 22.01 0.71 -6.21
C LEU A 50 23.14 0.80 -7.25
N SER A 51 24.29 1.37 -6.89
CA SER A 51 25.44 1.53 -7.81
C SER A 51 26.03 0.19 -8.30
N PHE A 52 25.79 -0.91 -7.59
CA PHE A 52 26.19 -2.27 -7.96
C PHE A 52 25.40 -2.83 -9.16
N ILE A 53 24.23 -2.27 -9.45
CA ILE A 53 23.40 -2.68 -10.59
C ILE A 53 24.07 -2.23 -11.90
N PRO A 54 24.12 -3.06 -12.94
CA PRO A 54 24.66 -2.68 -14.24
C PRO A 54 24.00 -1.43 -14.80
N GLU A 55 24.77 -0.53 -15.39
CA GLU A 55 24.33 0.79 -15.85
C GLU A 55 23.07 0.75 -16.72
N LYS A 56 22.98 -0.28 -17.59
CA LYS A 56 21.82 -0.46 -18.48
C LYS A 56 20.50 -0.62 -17.75
N GLU A 57 20.50 -1.21 -16.54
CA GLU A 57 19.31 -1.53 -15.75
C GLU A 57 19.15 -0.54 -14.59
N ARG A 58 20.23 0.11 -14.15
CA ARG A 58 20.28 0.97 -12.95
C ARG A 58 19.27 2.09 -12.98
N LYS A 59 19.12 2.78 -14.10
CA LYS A 59 18.18 3.92 -14.24
C LYS A 59 16.74 3.51 -13.92
N GLU A 60 16.30 2.37 -14.42
CA GLU A 60 14.96 1.87 -14.15
C GLU A 60 14.81 1.33 -12.71
N ALA A 61 15.84 0.66 -12.19
CA ALA A 61 15.87 0.16 -10.82
C ALA A 61 15.78 1.33 -9.82
N VAL A 62 16.61 2.36 -9.96
CA VAL A 62 16.57 3.57 -9.13
C VAL A 62 15.21 4.24 -9.19
N LYS A 63 14.63 4.41 -10.39
CA LYS A 63 13.30 4.99 -10.54
C LYS A 63 12.24 4.21 -9.76
N LYS A 64 12.25 2.88 -9.84
CA LYS A 64 11.30 2.03 -9.11
C LYS A 64 11.50 2.09 -7.60
N SER A 65 12.75 2.03 -7.13
CA SER A 65 13.03 2.16 -5.70
C SER A 65 12.66 3.55 -5.17
N CYS A 66 12.92 4.63 -5.91
CA CYS A 66 12.44 5.96 -5.54
C CYS A 66 10.92 5.99 -5.39
N GLN A 67 10.18 5.43 -6.35
CA GLN A 67 8.72 5.39 -6.28
C GLN A 67 8.23 4.64 -5.04
N ARG A 68 8.85 3.50 -4.70
CA ARG A 68 8.50 2.71 -3.52
C ARG A 68 8.86 3.42 -2.22
N CYS A 69 10.08 3.97 -2.11
CA CYS A 69 10.50 4.70 -0.92
C CYS A 69 9.61 5.93 -0.66
N PHE A 70 9.26 6.69 -1.68
CA PHE A 70 8.34 7.83 -1.52
C PHE A 70 6.92 7.38 -1.17
N GLN A 71 6.45 6.26 -1.74
CA GLN A 71 5.17 5.67 -1.36
C GLN A 71 5.19 5.24 0.11
N ALA A 72 6.23 4.55 0.56
CA ALA A 72 6.35 4.09 1.95
C ALA A 72 6.34 5.25 2.94
N LEU A 73 7.11 6.30 2.68
CA LEU A 73 7.13 7.52 3.49
C LEU A 73 5.77 8.21 3.55
N ARG A 74 5.05 8.29 2.41
CA ARG A 74 3.72 8.89 2.37
C ARG A 74 2.72 8.11 3.21
N ILE A 75 2.74 6.79 3.09
CA ILE A 75 1.88 5.88 3.86
C ILE A 75 2.14 6.05 5.37
N ASP A 76 3.41 6.06 5.77
CA ASP A 76 3.83 6.18 7.17
C ASP A 76 3.41 7.53 7.76
N VAL A 77 3.76 8.63 7.09
CA VAL A 77 3.45 10.00 7.56
C VAL A 77 1.94 10.25 7.66
N ASN A 78 1.16 9.70 6.73
CA ASN A 78 -0.29 9.88 6.69
C ASN A 78 -1.06 8.80 7.46
N GLN A 79 -0.38 7.78 7.98
CA GLN A 79 -1.01 6.61 8.64
C GLN A 79 -2.10 5.98 7.74
N GLU A 80 -1.80 5.84 6.43
CA GLU A 80 -2.81 5.46 5.43
C GLU A 80 -3.41 4.07 5.72
N PHE A 81 -2.61 3.13 6.21
CA PHE A 81 -3.09 1.78 6.54
C PHE A 81 -3.97 1.77 7.79
N GLU A 82 -3.59 2.49 8.83
CA GLU A 82 -4.36 2.60 10.08
C GLU A 82 -5.72 3.25 9.82
N VAL A 83 -5.74 4.28 8.99
CA VAL A 83 -6.99 4.95 8.57
C VAL A 83 -7.87 3.99 7.78
N LEU A 84 -7.30 3.25 6.82
CA LEU A 84 -8.03 2.26 6.03
C LEU A 84 -8.57 1.12 6.90
N GLU A 85 -7.77 0.59 7.83
CA GLU A 85 -8.21 -0.44 8.79
C GLU A 85 -9.34 0.05 9.68
N SER A 86 -9.21 1.26 10.23
CA SER A 86 -10.26 1.89 11.03
C SER A 86 -11.56 2.06 10.24
N PHE A 87 -11.47 2.40 8.95
CA PHE A 87 -12.64 2.47 8.07
C PHE A 87 -13.24 1.09 7.83
N LEU A 88 -12.43 0.10 7.45
CA LEU A 88 -12.88 -1.26 7.13
C LEU A 88 -13.53 -1.95 8.33
N SER A 89 -12.99 -1.76 9.54
CA SER A 89 -13.56 -2.32 10.77
C SER A 89 -14.93 -1.72 11.13
N LYS A 90 -15.17 -0.46 10.79
CA LYS A 90 -16.43 0.25 11.05
C LYS A 90 -17.46 0.08 9.93
N LEU A 91 -17.01 -0.28 8.72
CA LEU A 91 -17.85 -0.38 7.53
C LEU A 91 -19.10 -1.26 7.72
N PRO A 92 -19.03 -2.44 8.38
CA PRO A 92 -20.21 -3.25 8.64
C PRO A 92 -21.31 -2.53 9.43
N GLY A 93 -20.94 -1.68 10.38
CA GLY A 93 -21.88 -0.92 11.19
C GLY A 93 -22.54 0.26 10.45
N ILE A 94 -21.92 0.71 9.35
CA ILE A 94 -22.40 1.85 8.56
C ILE A 94 -23.33 1.39 7.43
N LEU A 95 -23.08 0.20 6.87
CA LEU A 95 -23.90 -0.37 5.80
C LEU A 95 -25.24 -0.86 6.33
N ALA A 96 -26.32 -0.48 5.66
CA ALA A 96 -27.62 -1.08 5.91
C ALA A 96 -27.61 -2.59 5.53
N PRO A 97 -28.50 -3.41 6.09
CA PRO A 97 -28.70 -4.79 5.64
C PRO A 97 -28.91 -4.86 4.12
N GLY A 98 -28.18 -5.74 3.43
CA GLY A 98 -28.15 -5.81 1.96
C GLY A 98 -27.40 -4.67 1.26
N GLY A 99 -26.85 -3.72 2.02
CA GLY A 99 -26.04 -2.62 1.50
C GLY A 99 -24.75 -3.11 0.82
N ARG A 100 -24.27 -2.36 -0.15
CA ARG A 100 -23.09 -2.70 -0.94
C ARG A 100 -21.98 -1.69 -0.72
N ALA A 101 -20.75 -2.17 -0.60
CA ALA A 101 -19.54 -1.35 -0.61
C ALA A 101 -18.65 -1.77 -1.78
N ALA A 102 -18.10 -0.79 -2.49
CA ALA A 102 -17.05 -1.01 -3.48
C ALA A 102 -15.86 -0.11 -3.13
N ILE A 103 -14.67 -0.68 -3.06
CA ILE A 103 -13.45 0.01 -2.67
C ILE A 103 -12.44 -0.09 -3.79
N LEU A 104 -11.94 1.08 -4.22
CA LEU A 104 -10.85 1.20 -5.17
C LEU A 104 -9.54 1.37 -4.40
N THR A 105 -8.54 0.59 -4.78
CA THR A 105 -7.18 0.67 -4.23
C THR A 105 -6.19 0.88 -5.36
N PHE A 106 -5.06 1.52 -5.07
CA PHE A 106 -4.07 1.92 -6.08
C PHE A 106 -2.74 1.19 -5.93
N HIS A 107 -2.50 0.53 -4.81
CA HIS A 107 -1.31 -0.30 -4.59
C HIS A 107 -1.64 -1.61 -3.86
N SER A 108 -0.65 -2.51 -3.80
CA SER A 108 -0.83 -3.87 -3.29
C SER A 108 -1.13 -3.92 -1.79
N GLY A 109 -0.59 -3.01 -0.99
CA GLY A 109 -0.82 -2.95 0.45
C GLY A 109 -2.28 -2.69 0.80
N GLU A 110 -2.87 -1.64 0.22
CA GLU A 110 -4.31 -1.35 0.38
C GLU A 110 -5.19 -2.52 -0.07
N ASP A 111 -4.89 -3.12 -1.24
CA ASP A 111 -5.67 -4.26 -1.75
C ASP A 111 -5.59 -5.48 -0.83
N ARG A 112 -4.43 -5.73 -0.19
CA ARG A 112 -4.28 -6.81 0.80
C ARG A 112 -5.20 -6.60 1.99
N LEU A 113 -5.25 -5.39 2.54
CA LEU A 113 -6.14 -5.04 3.66
C LEU A 113 -7.61 -5.21 3.30
N VAL A 114 -8.07 -4.62 2.19
CA VAL A 114 -9.47 -4.74 1.75
C VAL A 114 -9.84 -6.21 1.52
N LYS A 115 -8.96 -6.98 0.87
CA LYS A 115 -9.16 -8.42 0.64
C LYS A 115 -9.31 -9.18 1.96
N TYR A 116 -8.44 -8.89 2.92
CA TYR A 116 -8.47 -9.53 4.23
C TYR A 116 -9.80 -9.27 4.94
N TYR A 117 -10.17 -8.00 5.14
CA TYR A 117 -11.38 -7.62 5.85
C TYR A 117 -12.66 -8.14 5.18
N PHE A 118 -12.74 -8.12 3.87
CA PHE A 118 -13.90 -8.64 3.16
C PHE A 118 -14.02 -10.16 3.26
N LYS A 119 -12.90 -10.89 3.09
CA LYS A 119 -12.90 -12.35 3.21
C LYS A 119 -13.21 -12.81 4.63
N ASP A 120 -12.64 -12.15 5.62
CA ASP A 120 -12.85 -12.47 7.02
C ASP A 120 -14.30 -12.18 7.43
N GLY A 121 -14.81 -11.00 7.10
CA GLY A 121 -16.21 -10.65 7.33
C GLY A 121 -17.20 -11.58 6.61
N LYS A 122 -16.86 -12.18 5.46
CA LYS A 122 -17.68 -13.22 4.83
C LYS A 122 -17.68 -14.52 5.65
N LYS A 123 -16.54 -14.92 6.21
CA LYS A 123 -16.46 -16.11 7.09
C LYS A 123 -17.28 -15.94 8.36
N GLU A 124 -17.28 -14.72 8.91
CA GLU A 124 -18.04 -14.37 10.11
C GLU A 124 -19.53 -14.11 9.86
N GLY A 125 -20.01 -14.23 8.62
CA GLY A 125 -21.41 -13.95 8.26
C GLY A 125 -21.78 -12.46 8.25
N ILE A 126 -20.80 -11.56 8.35
CA ILE A 126 -20.99 -10.10 8.26
C ILE A 126 -21.39 -9.69 6.84
N TYR A 127 -20.75 -10.33 5.86
CA TYR A 127 -21.03 -10.12 4.44
C TYR A 127 -21.61 -11.41 3.84
N SER A 128 -22.76 -11.29 3.17
CA SER A 128 -23.39 -12.40 2.44
C SER A 128 -22.58 -12.78 1.21
N ASP A 129 -21.97 -11.79 0.55
CA ASP A 129 -21.08 -12.03 -0.57
C ASP A 129 -19.98 -10.96 -0.70
N VAL A 130 -18.85 -11.38 -1.31
CA VAL A 130 -17.68 -10.50 -1.57
C VAL A 130 -17.05 -10.84 -2.92
N ALA A 131 -16.35 -9.91 -3.52
CA ALA A 131 -15.60 -10.15 -4.74
C ALA A 131 -14.63 -11.32 -4.57
N SER A 132 -14.80 -12.39 -5.36
CA SER A 132 -13.90 -13.55 -5.38
C SER A 132 -12.52 -13.17 -5.86
N ASP A 133 -12.47 -12.33 -6.92
CA ASP A 133 -11.28 -11.79 -7.51
C ASP A 133 -11.31 -10.27 -7.60
N VAL A 134 -10.13 -9.69 -7.84
CA VAL A 134 -9.99 -8.25 -8.06
C VAL A 134 -10.53 -7.85 -9.43
N ILE A 135 -11.35 -6.81 -9.47
CA ILE A 135 -11.77 -6.20 -10.73
C ILE A 135 -10.73 -5.16 -11.13
N ARG A 136 -10.25 -5.26 -12.37
CA ARG A 136 -9.25 -4.36 -12.94
C ARG A 136 -9.87 -3.48 -14.01
N PRO A 137 -9.27 -2.29 -14.27
CA PRO A 137 -9.72 -1.43 -15.35
C PRO A 137 -9.55 -2.10 -16.72
N SER A 138 -10.39 -1.73 -17.65
CA SER A 138 -10.27 -2.17 -19.04
C SER A 138 -9.04 -1.55 -19.74
N ALA A 139 -8.61 -2.15 -20.85
CA ALA A 139 -7.54 -1.58 -21.67
C ALA A 139 -7.88 -0.17 -22.17
N GLU A 140 -9.15 0.05 -22.55
CA GLU A 140 -9.65 1.35 -23.00
C GLU A 140 -9.59 2.41 -21.88
N GLU A 141 -9.99 2.05 -20.65
CA GLU A 141 -9.89 2.94 -19.50
C GLU A 141 -8.43 3.30 -19.20
N CYS A 142 -7.52 2.32 -19.26
CA CYS A 142 -6.08 2.55 -19.08
C CYS A 142 -5.46 3.45 -20.16
N GLN A 143 -6.00 3.46 -21.37
CA GLN A 143 -5.57 4.37 -22.42
C GLN A 143 -6.06 5.80 -22.18
N ARG A 144 -7.32 5.98 -21.77
CA ARG A 144 -7.89 7.29 -21.44
C ARG A 144 -7.33 7.86 -20.14
N ASN A 145 -7.10 7.01 -19.15
CA ASN A 145 -6.57 7.38 -17.82
C ASN A 145 -5.41 6.46 -17.44
N PRO A 146 -4.16 6.83 -17.73
CA PRO A 146 -2.98 6.03 -17.36
C PRO A 146 -2.86 5.73 -15.87
N ARG A 147 -3.45 6.55 -14.99
CA ARG A 147 -3.46 6.33 -13.53
C ARG A 147 -4.30 5.13 -13.11
N ALA A 148 -5.27 4.73 -13.96
CA ALA A 148 -6.11 3.56 -13.68
C ALA A 148 -5.35 2.23 -13.72
N ARG A 149 -4.18 2.16 -14.35
CA ARG A 149 -3.41 0.91 -14.56
C ARG A 149 -3.12 0.11 -13.28
N SER A 150 -2.89 0.79 -12.16
CA SER A 150 -2.65 0.16 -10.87
C SER A 150 -3.92 -0.09 -10.05
N THR A 151 -5.06 0.44 -10.51
CA THR A 151 -6.32 0.38 -9.77
C THR A 151 -6.85 -1.05 -9.67
N LYS A 152 -7.34 -1.37 -8.49
CA LYS A 152 -8.00 -2.63 -8.16
C LYS A 152 -9.30 -2.29 -7.44
N MET A 153 -10.40 -2.96 -7.82
CA MET A 153 -11.67 -2.81 -7.13
C MET A 153 -12.10 -4.12 -6.48
N ARG A 154 -12.55 -4.02 -5.24
CA ARG A 154 -13.24 -5.12 -4.53
C ARG A 154 -14.55 -4.62 -3.99
N TRP A 155 -15.52 -5.52 -3.90
CA TRP A 155 -16.84 -5.22 -3.35
C TRP A 155 -17.25 -6.25 -2.30
N ALA A 156 -18.16 -5.82 -1.42
CA ALA A 156 -18.82 -6.64 -0.43
C ALA A 156 -20.30 -6.27 -0.32
N ILE A 157 -21.14 -7.23 0.02
CA ILE A 157 -22.57 -7.04 0.28
C ILE A 157 -22.82 -7.38 1.75
N ARG A 158 -23.34 -6.43 2.51
CA ARG A 158 -23.73 -6.64 3.90
C ARG A 158 -24.82 -7.70 3.97
N ASP A 159 -24.72 -8.63 4.92
CA ASP A 159 -25.79 -9.61 5.13
C ASP A 159 -27.12 -8.92 5.47
N GLY A 160 -28.20 -9.43 4.89
CA GLY A 160 -29.55 -8.92 5.11
C GLY A 160 -30.14 -9.28 6.46
N GLU A 161 -29.63 -10.32 7.12
CA GLU A 161 -30.04 -10.68 8.46
C GLU A 161 -29.30 -9.83 9.49
N ASN A 162 -30.06 -9.17 10.37
CA ASN A 162 -29.50 -8.36 11.45
C ASN A 162 -29.04 -9.32 12.57
N PRO A 163 -27.72 -9.55 12.81
CA PRO A 163 -27.23 -10.45 13.85
C PRO A 163 -27.57 -9.99 15.28
N HIS A 164 -28.20 -8.83 15.46
CA HIS A 164 -28.61 -8.27 16.75
C HIS A 164 -30.14 -8.40 17.02
N ARG A 165 -30.83 -9.32 16.34
CA ARG A 165 -32.16 -9.74 16.77
C ARG A 165 -32.06 -11.05 17.58
N MET A 166 -31.44 -10.99 18.72
CA MET A 166 -31.70 -11.85 19.87
C MET A 166 -31.84 -11.01 21.12
#